data_e8c533c66b304a699d1d03f1680bcb5a
#
_entry.id   e8c533c66b304a699d1d03f1680bcb5a
#
_cell.length_a   1.000
_cell.length_b   1.000
_cell.length_c   1.000
_cell.angle_alpha   90.00
_cell.angle_beta   90.00
_cell.angle_gamma   90.00
#
_symmetry.space_group_name_H-M   'P 1'
#
loop_
_entity.id
_entity.type
_entity.pdbx_description
1 polymer ?
#
loop_
_entity_poly.entity_id
_entity_poly.type
_entity_poly.pdbx_seq_one_letter_code
_entity_poly.pdbx_strand_id
1 'polypeptide(L)'
;MISTANSDSITPHPKGIQARVLLSSIFGPYARDDEFGSRAINPMELYHNQVTRAQGSFSLRMFHRSWGLMMIQRNLSAPSTLLDFPTLERFQRELTETAYDVVGISGIIPNFGKVREMCRVVRKLSPESTIVIGGHVAAIPALDKLIDADYVVRGEGIAWMRRYLGEDSAAPITHPEILSGFGMRVLGMKIPDKTRDTAATIIPSVGCPMGCNFCTTSAFFGGKGQSCNFYESGDELFDV
;
A
#
# COMPACT_ATOMS: atom_id res chain seq x y z
N MET A 1 7.20 -14.94 -18.06
CA MET A 1 8.14 -15.25 -16.96
C MET A 1 8.09 -14.08 -16.01
N ILE A 2 7.43 -14.24 -14.87
CA ILE A 2 7.26 -13.16 -13.89
C ILE A 2 8.48 -13.25 -12.97
N SER A 3 9.27 -12.17 -12.94
CA SER A 3 10.42 -12.07 -12.07
C SER A 3 9.94 -11.81 -10.64
N THR A 4 10.14 -12.79 -9.75
CA THR A 4 10.24 -12.49 -8.32
C THR A 4 11.54 -11.71 -8.16
N ALA A 5 11.48 -10.39 -8.32
CA ALA A 5 12.66 -9.57 -8.41
C ALA A 5 13.41 -9.57 -7.07
N ASN A 6 14.43 -10.40 -6.97
CA ASN A 6 15.60 -10.03 -6.19
C ASN A 6 16.12 -8.72 -6.76
N SER A 7 16.55 -7.82 -5.90
CA SER A 7 16.86 -6.41 -6.16
C SER A 7 17.85 -6.10 -7.30
N ASP A 8 18.49 -7.08 -7.88
CA ASP A 8 19.70 -6.89 -8.70
C ASP A 8 19.49 -6.97 -10.22
N SER A 9 18.26 -7.23 -10.72
CA SER A 9 18.01 -7.38 -12.16
C SER A 9 16.70 -6.74 -12.65
N ILE A 10 16.34 -5.59 -12.10
CA ILE A 10 15.14 -4.87 -12.56
C ILE A 10 15.51 -4.11 -13.82
N THR A 11 14.85 -4.41 -14.95
CA THR A 11 14.93 -3.58 -16.14
C THR A 11 14.16 -2.28 -15.90
N PRO A 12 14.82 -1.12 -15.98
CA PRO A 12 14.12 0.15 -15.78
C PRO A 12 12.98 0.34 -16.78
N HIS A 13 11.94 1.02 -16.35
CA HIS A 13 10.83 1.39 -17.22
C HIS A 13 11.32 2.28 -18.36
N PRO A 14 10.91 2.03 -19.63
CA PRO A 14 11.45 2.77 -20.80
C PRO A 14 11.21 4.27 -20.76
N LYS A 15 10.15 4.74 -20.10
CA LYS A 15 9.87 6.17 -19.90
C LYS A 15 10.57 6.76 -18.66
N GLY A 16 11.18 5.95 -17.82
CA GLY A 16 11.86 6.41 -16.61
C GLY A 16 10.98 7.33 -15.76
N ILE A 17 11.53 8.46 -15.35
CA ILE A 17 10.84 9.49 -14.56
C ILE A 17 9.68 10.18 -15.29
N GLN A 18 9.51 9.97 -16.59
CA GLN A 18 8.36 10.48 -17.35
C GLN A 18 7.15 9.55 -17.28
N ALA A 19 7.30 8.37 -16.72
CA ALA A 19 6.21 7.43 -16.54
C ALA A 19 5.16 7.99 -15.57
N ARG A 20 3.89 7.90 -15.93
CA ARG A 20 2.77 8.26 -15.03
C ARG A 20 2.43 7.08 -14.16
N VAL A 21 2.48 7.28 -12.85
CA VAL A 21 2.31 6.23 -11.84
C VAL A 21 0.98 6.40 -11.10
N LEU A 22 0.16 5.36 -11.08
CA LEU A 22 -0.96 5.26 -10.16
C LEU A 22 -0.56 4.36 -8.98
N LEU A 23 -0.64 4.87 -7.78
CA LEU A 23 -0.50 4.09 -6.55
C LEU A 23 -1.87 3.92 -5.91
N SER A 24 -2.25 2.69 -5.59
CA SER A 24 -3.55 2.43 -4.96
C SER A 24 -3.43 1.40 -3.84
N SER A 25 -4.05 1.70 -2.72
CA SER A 25 -4.43 0.66 -1.76
C SER A 25 -5.65 -0.11 -2.27
N ILE A 26 -6.03 -1.16 -1.57
CA ILE A 26 -7.21 -1.93 -1.93
C ILE A 26 -8.48 -1.09 -1.85
N PHE A 27 -9.48 -1.46 -2.65
CA PHE A 27 -10.77 -0.78 -2.62
C PHE A 27 -11.64 -1.16 -1.41
N GLY A 28 -12.49 -0.22 -0.99
CA GLY A 28 -13.52 -0.42 0.05
C GLY A 28 -14.88 -0.92 -0.50
N PRO A 29 -15.84 -1.25 0.36
CA PRO A 29 -15.80 -1.17 1.82
C PRO A 29 -14.93 -2.26 2.45
N TYR A 30 -14.27 -1.91 3.53
CA TYR A 30 -13.10 -2.64 4.03
C TYR A 30 -13.41 -3.88 4.86
N ALA A 31 -14.60 -4.00 5.38
CA ALA A 31 -14.91 -4.98 6.40
C ALA A 31 -15.36 -6.34 5.86
N ARG A 32 -15.63 -6.45 4.59
CA ARG A 32 -16.07 -7.68 3.95
C ARG A 32 -15.37 -7.85 2.63
N ASP A 33 -14.93 -9.04 2.39
CA ASP A 33 -14.24 -9.43 1.18
C ASP A 33 -14.81 -10.75 0.64
N ASP A 34 -16.07 -11.03 0.97
CA ASP A 34 -16.73 -12.29 0.65
C ASP A 34 -16.82 -12.52 -0.85
N GLU A 35 -17.09 -11.47 -1.61
CA GLU A 35 -17.19 -11.51 -3.07
C GLU A 35 -15.87 -11.87 -3.74
N PHE A 36 -14.76 -11.68 -3.01
CA PHE A 36 -13.40 -11.89 -3.51
C PHE A 36 -12.72 -13.11 -2.89
N GLY A 37 -13.45 -13.94 -2.19
CA GLY A 37 -12.98 -15.20 -1.62
C GLY A 37 -12.25 -15.10 -0.29
N SER A 38 -12.38 -13.96 0.39
CA SER A 38 -11.89 -13.83 1.78
C SER A 38 -12.98 -14.12 2.80
N ARG A 39 -12.62 -14.05 4.07
CA ARG A 39 -13.57 -14.25 5.18
C ARG A 39 -14.54 -13.07 5.28
N ALA A 40 -15.75 -13.32 5.78
CA ALA A 40 -16.80 -12.31 6.00
C ALA A 40 -16.35 -11.11 6.86
N ILE A 41 -15.38 -11.30 7.75
CA ILE A 41 -14.76 -10.25 8.54
C ILE A 41 -13.24 -10.34 8.38
N ASN A 42 -12.65 -9.25 7.91
CA ASN A 42 -11.21 -9.12 7.83
C ASN A 42 -10.68 -8.43 9.10
N PRO A 43 -9.89 -9.11 9.94
CA PRO A 43 -9.39 -8.54 11.19
C PRO A 43 -8.54 -7.27 10.97
N MET A 44 -7.81 -7.20 9.85
CA MET A 44 -7.00 -6.02 9.55
C MET A 44 -7.84 -4.81 9.14
N GLU A 45 -8.94 -5.02 8.45
CA GLU A 45 -9.89 -3.96 8.18
C GLU A 45 -10.57 -3.46 9.45
N LEU A 46 -10.89 -4.35 10.37
CA LEU A 46 -11.38 -3.97 11.70
C LEU A 46 -10.35 -3.09 12.41
N TYR A 47 -9.09 -3.46 12.37
CA TYR A 47 -8.02 -2.69 12.98
C TYR A 47 -7.87 -1.30 12.34
N HIS A 48 -7.88 -1.21 11.02
CA HIS A 48 -7.63 0.03 10.32
C HIS A 48 -8.80 1.02 10.34
N ASN A 49 -10.01 0.55 10.06
CA ASN A 49 -11.15 1.45 9.86
C ASN A 49 -12.38 1.08 10.68
N GLN A 50 -12.42 -0.09 11.26
CA GLN A 50 -13.63 -0.67 11.83
C GLN A 50 -13.37 -1.48 13.10
N VAL A 51 -12.28 -1.15 13.80
CA VAL A 51 -11.92 -1.76 15.09
C VAL A 51 -13.15 -1.86 16.03
N THR A 52 -14.03 -0.89 15.90
CA THR A 52 -15.17 -0.75 16.77
C THR A 52 -16.47 -1.28 16.17
N ARG A 53 -16.43 -1.94 15.02
CA ARG A 53 -17.63 -2.39 14.33
C ARG A 53 -18.47 -3.35 15.16
N ALA A 54 -17.83 -4.18 15.97
CA ALA A 54 -18.48 -5.12 16.86
C ALA A 54 -18.77 -4.55 18.25
N GLN A 55 -18.46 -3.30 18.51
CA GLN A 55 -18.54 -2.68 19.83
C GLN A 55 -19.94 -2.07 20.17
N GLY A 56 -20.96 -2.40 19.41
CA GLY A 56 -22.33 -2.00 19.73
C GLY A 56 -22.67 -0.58 19.31
N SER A 57 -23.50 0.10 20.14
CA SER A 57 -24.09 1.40 19.81
C SER A 57 -23.09 2.56 19.71
N PHE A 58 -21.92 2.39 20.28
CA PHE A 58 -20.84 3.39 20.27
C PHE A 58 -19.63 2.80 19.58
N SER A 59 -19.05 3.51 18.63
CA SER A 59 -17.84 3.06 17.96
C SER A 59 -16.92 4.22 17.62
N LEU A 60 -15.63 4.01 17.85
CA LEU A 60 -14.58 4.90 17.37
C LEU A 60 -14.20 4.51 15.95
N ARG A 61 -14.01 5.49 15.09
CA ARG A 61 -13.47 5.31 13.74
C ARG A 61 -12.10 5.93 13.68
N MET A 62 -11.13 5.14 13.27
CA MET A 62 -9.83 5.64 12.92
C MET A 62 -9.76 5.77 11.39
N PHE A 63 -9.40 6.95 10.92
CA PHE A 63 -9.16 7.20 9.50
C PHE A 63 -7.71 6.83 9.19
N HIS A 64 -7.54 5.59 8.75
CA HIS A 64 -6.22 5.07 8.44
C HIS A 64 -5.82 5.44 7.02
N ARG A 65 -4.54 5.74 6.86
CA ARG A 65 -3.91 6.05 5.58
C ARG A 65 -3.01 4.91 5.12
N SER A 66 -2.78 4.80 3.82
CA SER A 66 -1.80 3.87 3.25
C SER A 66 -0.40 4.44 3.37
N TRP A 67 0.15 4.41 4.58
CA TRP A 67 1.44 5.04 4.91
C TRP A 67 2.56 4.66 3.94
N GLY A 68 2.70 3.36 3.63
CA GLY A 68 3.71 2.89 2.70
C GLY A 68 3.58 3.50 1.30
N LEU A 69 2.35 3.66 0.80
CA LEU A 69 2.12 4.29 -0.50
C LEU A 69 2.36 5.80 -0.46
N MET A 70 2.02 6.47 0.65
CA MET A 70 2.35 7.90 0.86
C MET A 70 3.87 8.12 0.88
N MET A 71 4.61 7.24 1.57
CA MET A 71 6.07 7.24 1.58
C MET A 71 6.64 7.05 0.17
N ILE A 72 6.14 6.09 -0.59
CA ILE A 72 6.57 5.86 -1.98
C ILE A 72 6.26 7.11 -2.82
N GLN A 73 5.03 7.61 -2.79
CA GLN A 73 4.62 8.78 -3.57
C GLN A 73 5.51 9.99 -3.32
N ARG A 74 5.78 10.28 -2.04
CA ARG A 74 6.61 11.44 -1.65
C ARG A 74 8.04 11.36 -2.15
N ASN A 75 8.52 10.15 -2.40
CA ASN A 75 9.90 9.86 -2.73
C ASN A 75 10.12 9.48 -4.20
N LEU A 76 9.15 9.74 -5.07
CA LEU A 76 9.26 9.61 -6.52
C LEU A 76 9.30 10.98 -7.19
N SER A 77 10.16 11.13 -8.18
CA SER A 77 10.17 12.30 -9.08
C SER A 77 9.13 12.16 -10.19
N ALA A 78 8.79 10.93 -10.55
CA ALA A 78 7.79 10.64 -11.57
C ALA A 78 6.39 11.15 -11.16
N PRO A 79 5.58 11.70 -12.10
CA PRO A 79 4.23 12.15 -11.81
C PRO A 79 3.38 10.99 -11.29
N SER A 80 2.86 11.13 -10.08
CA SER A 80 2.16 10.06 -9.40
C SER A 80 0.83 10.50 -8.78
N THR A 81 -0.17 9.65 -8.89
CA THR A 81 -1.49 9.77 -8.24
C THR A 81 -1.62 8.71 -7.17
N LEU A 82 -2.13 9.09 -6.01
CA LEU A 82 -2.44 8.14 -4.92
C LEU A 82 -3.95 8.03 -4.73
N LEU A 83 -4.47 6.82 -4.84
CA LEU A 83 -5.81 6.44 -4.43
C LEU A 83 -5.73 5.69 -3.10
N ASP A 84 -6.08 6.39 -2.03
CA ASP A 84 -6.04 5.86 -0.68
C ASP A 84 -7.40 5.27 -0.29
N PHE A 85 -7.50 3.96 -0.25
CA PHE A 85 -8.71 3.17 -0.02
C PHE A 85 -9.91 3.64 -0.88
N PRO A 86 -9.78 3.67 -2.21
CA PRO A 86 -10.84 4.10 -3.10
C PRO A 86 -12.05 3.17 -3.05
N THR A 87 -13.19 3.60 -3.58
CA THR A 87 -14.20 2.64 -4.01
C THR A 87 -13.77 1.98 -5.31
N LEU A 88 -14.35 0.81 -5.64
CA LEU A 88 -14.04 0.14 -6.90
C LEU A 88 -14.39 1.02 -8.11
N GLU A 89 -15.52 1.73 -8.05
CA GLU A 89 -15.96 2.66 -9.09
C GLU A 89 -14.99 3.84 -9.25
N ARG A 90 -14.44 4.36 -8.15
CA ARG A 90 -13.43 5.41 -8.20
C ARG A 90 -12.14 4.92 -8.86
N PHE A 91 -11.69 3.71 -8.52
CA PHE A 91 -10.52 3.09 -9.12
C PHE A 91 -10.71 2.87 -10.63
N GLN A 92 -11.87 2.33 -11.03
CA GLN A 92 -12.21 2.12 -12.44
C GLN A 92 -12.26 3.43 -13.22
N ARG A 93 -12.88 4.45 -12.65
CA ARG A 93 -12.98 5.79 -13.26
C ARG A 93 -11.60 6.38 -13.51
N GLU A 94 -10.73 6.32 -12.51
CA GLU A 94 -9.36 6.86 -12.62
C GLU A 94 -8.60 6.20 -13.77
N LEU A 95 -8.69 4.87 -13.92
CA LEU A 95 -8.06 4.13 -15.02
C LEU A 95 -8.67 4.44 -16.38
N THR A 96 -9.93 4.89 -16.43
CA THR A 96 -10.62 5.24 -17.68
C THR A 96 -10.30 6.66 -18.10
N GLU A 97 -10.23 7.58 -17.13
CA GLU A 97 -10.03 9.02 -17.37
C GLU A 97 -8.55 9.37 -17.57
N THR A 98 -7.64 8.56 -17.05
CA THR A 98 -6.20 8.86 -17.05
C THR A 98 -5.39 7.65 -17.51
N ALA A 99 -4.55 7.85 -18.51
CA ALA A 99 -3.59 6.85 -18.95
C ALA A 99 -2.40 6.79 -17.96
N TYR A 100 -2.15 5.62 -17.41
CA TYR A 100 -1.02 5.34 -16.54
C TYR A 100 -0.07 4.35 -17.19
N ASP A 101 1.22 4.55 -16.99
CA ASP A 101 2.26 3.62 -17.45
C ASP A 101 2.52 2.52 -16.42
N VAL A 102 2.36 2.87 -15.14
CA VAL A 102 2.58 1.96 -14.00
C VAL A 102 1.42 2.06 -13.03
N VAL A 103 0.88 0.92 -12.62
CA VAL A 103 -0.16 0.81 -11.59
C VAL A 103 0.37 -0.02 -10.43
N GLY A 104 0.73 0.65 -9.33
CA GLY A 104 1.17 0.02 -8.08
C GLY A 104 -0.01 -0.26 -7.15
N ILE A 105 -0.21 -1.50 -6.75
CA ILE A 105 -1.29 -1.90 -5.85
C ILE A 105 -0.68 -2.47 -4.57
N SER A 106 -1.07 -1.93 -3.42
CA SER A 106 -0.64 -2.40 -2.11
C SER A 106 -1.79 -3.07 -1.37
N GLY A 107 -1.53 -4.27 -0.87
CA GLY A 107 -2.51 -5.04 -0.10
C GLY A 107 -1.87 -5.84 1.03
N ILE A 108 -2.73 -6.41 1.86
CA ILE A 108 -2.36 -7.37 2.89
C ILE A 108 -2.91 -8.75 2.53
N ILE A 109 -2.36 -9.80 3.13
CA ILE A 109 -2.75 -11.19 2.82
C ILE A 109 -4.27 -11.42 2.85
N PRO A 110 -5.01 -10.95 3.88
CA PRO A 110 -6.46 -11.12 3.92
C PRO A 110 -7.23 -10.45 2.76
N ASN A 111 -6.62 -9.51 2.06
CA ASN A 111 -7.24 -8.79 0.95
C ASN A 111 -6.81 -9.31 -0.44
N PHE A 112 -6.26 -10.51 -0.49
CA PHE A 112 -5.81 -11.13 -1.73
C PHE A 112 -6.87 -11.12 -2.83
N GLY A 113 -8.13 -11.42 -2.50
CA GLY A 113 -9.23 -11.42 -3.46
C GLY A 113 -9.42 -10.06 -4.13
N LYS A 114 -9.36 -8.97 -3.35
CA LYS A 114 -9.45 -7.59 -3.87
C LYS A 114 -8.26 -7.22 -4.73
N VAL A 115 -7.05 -7.59 -4.33
CA VAL A 115 -5.85 -7.37 -5.15
C VAL A 115 -5.97 -8.05 -6.51
N ARG A 116 -6.42 -9.32 -6.52
CA ARG A 116 -6.66 -10.06 -7.76
C ARG A 116 -7.70 -9.38 -8.65
N GLU A 117 -8.80 -8.89 -8.07
CA GLU A 117 -9.83 -8.18 -8.83
C GLU A 117 -9.30 -6.85 -9.38
N MET A 118 -8.52 -6.11 -8.61
CA MET A 118 -7.88 -4.88 -9.11
C MET A 118 -6.95 -5.14 -10.29
N CYS A 119 -6.15 -6.22 -10.26
CA CYS A 119 -5.34 -6.63 -11.41
C CYS A 119 -6.20 -6.87 -12.66
N ARG A 120 -7.32 -7.62 -12.51
CA ARG A 120 -8.25 -7.86 -13.62
C ARG A 120 -8.84 -6.57 -14.18
N VAL A 121 -9.19 -5.63 -13.31
CA VAL A 121 -9.70 -4.31 -13.72
C VAL A 121 -8.64 -3.52 -14.49
N VAL A 122 -7.39 -3.51 -14.03
CA VAL A 122 -6.29 -2.84 -14.74
C VAL A 122 -6.09 -3.47 -16.11
N ARG A 123 -5.99 -4.80 -16.21
CA ARG A 123 -5.82 -5.48 -17.52
C ARG A 123 -6.97 -5.17 -18.48
N LYS A 124 -8.18 -4.99 -17.96
CA LYS A 124 -9.36 -4.67 -18.78
C LYS A 124 -9.38 -3.22 -19.25
N LEU A 125 -9.05 -2.27 -18.38
CA LEU A 125 -9.23 -0.82 -18.63
C LEU A 125 -7.94 -0.12 -19.09
N SER A 126 -6.79 -0.65 -18.72
CA SER A 126 -5.48 -0.10 -19.03
C SER A 126 -4.47 -1.23 -19.30
N PRO A 127 -4.66 -2.02 -20.36
CA PRO A 127 -3.89 -3.23 -20.64
C PRO A 127 -2.39 -2.99 -20.83
N GLU A 128 -2.02 -1.80 -21.27
CA GLU A 128 -0.63 -1.41 -21.50
C GLU A 128 0.11 -1.02 -20.21
N SER A 129 -0.61 -0.83 -19.10
CA SER A 129 0.01 -0.47 -17.83
C SER A 129 0.77 -1.64 -17.23
N THR A 130 1.96 -1.38 -16.73
CA THR A 130 2.70 -2.33 -15.88
C THR A 130 2.07 -2.41 -14.49
N ILE A 131 1.69 -3.61 -14.07
CA ILE A 131 1.10 -3.85 -12.74
C ILE A 131 2.18 -4.28 -11.76
N VAL A 132 2.32 -3.51 -10.69
CA VAL A 132 3.28 -3.76 -9.60
C VAL A 132 2.52 -4.04 -8.31
N ILE A 133 2.73 -5.20 -7.72
CA ILE A 133 2.08 -5.58 -6.45
C ILE A 133 3.07 -5.49 -5.31
N GLY A 134 2.69 -4.75 -4.28
CA GLY A 134 3.45 -4.57 -3.04
C GLY A 134 2.61 -4.79 -1.79
N GLY A 135 3.22 -4.52 -0.64
CA GLY A 135 2.61 -4.74 0.66
C GLY A 135 2.66 -6.22 1.08
N HIS A 136 2.12 -6.52 2.26
CA HIS A 136 2.21 -7.86 2.84
C HIS A 136 1.59 -8.99 2.00
N VAL A 137 0.70 -8.69 1.06
CA VAL A 137 0.16 -9.66 0.11
C VAL A 137 1.27 -10.28 -0.75
N ALA A 138 2.35 -9.54 -1.02
CA ALA A 138 3.50 -10.04 -1.78
C ALA A 138 4.26 -11.18 -1.07
N ALA A 139 4.03 -11.38 0.25
CA ALA A 139 4.60 -12.51 0.98
C ALA A 139 3.92 -13.85 0.66
N ILE A 140 2.77 -13.86 -0.01
CA ILE A 140 2.10 -15.10 -0.44
C ILE A 140 3.04 -15.87 -1.37
N PRO A 141 3.30 -17.16 -1.09
CA PRO A 141 4.14 -17.99 -1.96
C PRO A 141 3.54 -18.09 -3.36
N ALA A 142 4.38 -17.95 -4.38
CA ALA A 142 3.99 -18.03 -5.79
C ALA A 142 2.79 -17.12 -6.15
N LEU A 143 2.71 -15.93 -5.57
CA LEU A 143 1.65 -14.96 -5.84
C LEU A 143 1.56 -14.62 -7.33
N ASP A 144 2.68 -14.57 -8.00
CA ASP A 144 2.84 -14.38 -9.45
C ASP A 144 2.03 -15.38 -10.29
N LYS A 145 1.77 -16.58 -9.76
CA LYS A 145 0.94 -17.61 -10.43
C LYS A 145 -0.56 -17.47 -10.14
N LEU A 146 -0.90 -16.66 -9.14
CA LEU A 146 -2.26 -16.51 -8.63
C LEU A 146 -2.96 -15.23 -9.11
N ILE A 147 -2.17 -14.26 -9.57
CA ILE A 147 -2.64 -12.95 -10.06
C ILE A 147 -1.93 -12.59 -11.36
N ASP A 148 -2.59 -11.78 -12.16
CA ASP A 148 -2.03 -11.24 -13.40
C ASP A 148 -1.33 -9.89 -13.11
N ALA A 149 -0.10 -9.97 -12.63
CA ALA A 149 0.76 -8.82 -12.35
C ALA A 149 2.12 -8.99 -13.04
N ASP A 150 2.77 -7.90 -13.39
CA ASP A 150 4.09 -7.93 -14.03
C ASP A 150 5.21 -8.05 -12.98
N TYR A 151 5.03 -7.41 -11.83
CA TYR A 151 5.98 -7.47 -10.73
C TYR A 151 5.31 -7.72 -9.39
N VAL A 152 5.92 -8.58 -8.58
CA VAL A 152 5.59 -8.79 -7.17
C VAL A 152 6.80 -8.36 -6.34
N VAL A 153 6.63 -7.25 -5.61
CA VAL A 153 7.71 -6.58 -4.88
C VAL A 153 7.63 -6.90 -3.39
N ARG A 154 8.70 -7.46 -2.86
CA ARG A 154 8.88 -7.73 -1.43
C ARG A 154 9.87 -6.74 -0.83
N GLY A 155 9.67 -6.39 0.43
CA GLY A 155 10.56 -5.51 1.16
C GLY A 155 10.24 -4.02 0.95
N GLU A 156 11.28 -3.20 0.92
CA GLU A 156 11.18 -1.76 0.85
C GLU A 156 10.83 -1.30 -0.58
N GLY A 157 9.73 -0.57 -0.70
CA GLY A 157 9.13 -0.20 -1.98
C GLY A 157 9.70 1.08 -2.61
N ILE A 158 10.28 1.99 -1.83
CA ILE A 158 10.78 3.28 -2.35
C ILE A 158 11.99 3.04 -3.25
N ALA A 159 13.01 2.35 -2.72
CA ALA A 159 14.22 2.04 -3.49
C ALA A 159 13.90 1.17 -4.70
N TRP A 160 12.93 0.25 -4.59
CA TRP A 160 12.50 -0.55 -5.72
C TRP A 160 11.88 0.31 -6.82
N MET A 161 10.91 1.17 -6.49
CA MET A 161 10.25 2.04 -7.46
C MET A 161 11.22 3.04 -8.08
N ARG A 162 12.13 3.62 -7.29
CA ARG A 162 13.18 4.50 -7.80
C ARG A 162 14.04 3.79 -8.86
N ARG A 163 14.55 2.58 -8.56
CA ARG A 163 15.31 1.79 -9.55
C ARG A 163 14.50 1.49 -10.79
N TYR A 164 13.23 1.11 -10.63
CA TYR A 164 12.36 0.81 -11.75
C TYR A 164 12.12 2.04 -12.65
N LEU A 165 12.04 3.22 -12.06
CA LEU A 165 11.87 4.49 -12.78
C LEU A 165 13.19 5.16 -13.17
N GLY A 166 14.33 4.50 -12.96
CA GLY A 166 15.65 5.05 -13.30
C GLY A 166 16.10 6.21 -12.40
N GLU A 167 15.54 6.29 -11.18
CA GLU A 167 15.92 7.27 -10.16
C GLU A 167 17.01 6.71 -9.24
N ASP A 168 17.70 7.60 -8.53
CA ASP A 168 18.68 7.19 -7.51
C ASP A 168 17.98 6.53 -6.32
N SER A 169 18.17 5.23 -6.21
CA SER A 169 17.57 4.43 -5.12
C SER A 169 18.19 4.72 -3.74
N ALA A 170 19.38 5.34 -3.69
CA ALA A 170 20.07 5.71 -2.46
C ALA A 170 19.80 7.17 -2.04
N ALA A 171 19.04 7.94 -2.83
CA ALA A 171 18.71 9.30 -2.48
C ALA A 171 17.99 9.37 -1.12
N PRO A 172 18.22 10.41 -0.32
CA PRO A 172 17.59 10.59 0.98
C PRO A 172 16.08 10.42 0.94
N ILE A 173 15.52 9.89 2.02
CA ILE A 173 14.08 9.71 2.18
C ILE A 173 13.48 11.00 2.74
N THR A 174 12.44 11.49 2.05
CA THR A 174 11.62 12.59 2.54
C THR A 174 10.34 12.03 3.11
N HIS A 175 10.03 12.36 4.37
CA HIS A 175 8.78 11.92 5.00
C HIS A 175 7.60 12.76 4.49
N PRO A 176 6.47 12.13 4.12
CA PRO A 176 5.24 12.86 3.86
C PRO A 176 4.59 13.30 5.17
N GLU A 177 3.78 14.34 5.11
CA GLU A 177 2.89 14.68 6.20
C GLU A 177 1.76 13.64 6.31
N ILE A 178 1.78 12.86 7.39
CA ILE A 178 0.78 11.81 7.64
C ILE A 178 -0.07 12.21 8.85
N LEU A 179 -1.21 12.78 8.56
CA LEU A 179 -2.19 13.16 9.57
C LEU A 179 -3.36 12.18 9.57
N SER A 180 -3.78 11.79 10.76
CA SER A 180 -4.91 10.90 10.99
C SER A 180 -5.91 11.54 11.94
N GLY A 181 -7.19 11.32 11.70
CA GLY A 181 -8.27 11.75 12.57
C GLY A 181 -9.02 10.59 13.19
N PHE A 182 -9.73 10.88 14.26
CA PHE A 182 -10.67 9.94 14.89
C PHE A 182 -12.08 10.48 14.72
N GLY A 183 -13.01 9.60 14.37
CA GLY A 183 -14.44 9.91 14.33
C GLY A 183 -15.20 9.01 15.28
N MET A 184 -16.41 9.40 15.64
CA MET A 184 -17.29 8.62 16.50
C MET A 184 -18.61 8.30 15.79
N ARG A 185 -19.12 7.11 16.02
CA ARG A 185 -20.48 6.72 15.68
C ARG A 185 -21.29 6.48 16.95
N VAL A 186 -22.50 7.04 16.97
CA VAL A 186 -23.45 6.80 18.04
C VAL A 186 -24.73 6.30 17.39
N LEU A 187 -25.23 5.14 17.83
CA LEU A 187 -26.43 4.51 17.27
C LEU A 187 -26.42 4.39 15.74
N GLY A 188 -25.24 4.13 15.16
CA GLY A 188 -25.06 4.02 13.72
C GLY A 188 -24.93 5.35 12.96
N MET A 189 -25.22 6.48 13.58
CA MET A 189 -25.06 7.81 13.00
C MET A 189 -23.63 8.30 13.14
N LYS A 190 -23.09 8.91 12.08
CA LYS A 190 -21.79 9.57 12.13
C LYS A 190 -21.95 10.91 12.86
N ILE A 191 -21.21 11.10 13.94
CA ILE A 191 -21.07 12.42 14.53
C ILE A 191 -20.10 13.21 13.67
N PRO A 192 -20.43 14.43 13.24
CA PRO A 192 -19.52 15.28 12.50
C PRO A 192 -18.21 15.43 13.26
N ASP A 193 -17.14 15.02 12.64
CA ASP A 193 -15.81 15.12 13.22
C ASP A 193 -15.30 16.56 13.04
N LYS A 194 -15.13 17.26 14.16
CA LYS A 194 -14.46 18.57 14.19
C LYS A 194 -12.96 18.44 14.42
N THR A 195 -12.50 17.26 14.77
CA THR A 195 -11.09 16.95 15.06
C THR A 195 -10.47 16.29 13.85
N ARG A 196 -10.28 17.06 12.78
CA ARG A 196 -9.36 16.65 11.72
C ARG A 196 -7.96 16.68 12.31
N ASP A 197 -7.16 15.68 11.94
CA ASP A 197 -5.73 15.70 12.17
C ASP A 197 -5.35 15.71 13.66
N THR A 198 -5.87 14.74 14.39
CA THR A 198 -5.61 14.60 15.83
C THR A 198 -4.32 13.88 16.17
N ALA A 199 -3.72 13.19 15.20
CA ALA A 199 -2.48 12.46 15.37
C ALA A 199 -1.61 12.56 14.12
N ALA A 200 -0.33 12.86 14.31
CA ALA A 200 0.69 12.73 13.29
C ALA A 200 1.36 11.35 13.42
N THR A 201 1.74 10.76 12.29
CA THR A 201 2.46 9.49 12.26
C THR A 201 3.81 9.72 11.59
N ILE A 202 4.88 9.35 12.27
CA ILE A 202 6.25 9.33 11.75
C ILE A 202 6.67 7.88 11.56
N ILE A 203 7.28 7.56 10.41
CA ILE A 203 7.75 6.22 10.07
C ILE A 203 9.26 6.25 9.98
N PRO A 204 9.97 5.89 11.04
CA PRO A 204 11.44 5.94 11.05
C PRO A 204 12.08 4.78 10.30
N SER A 205 11.37 3.67 10.18
CA SER A 205 11.88 2.45 9.56
C SER A 205 10.75 1.55 9.11
N VAL A 206 11.07 0.58 8.24
CA VAL A 206 10.18 -0.51 7.84
C VAL A 206 10.85 -1.86 8.07
N GLY A 207 10.06 -2.90 8.26
CA GLY A 207 10.57 -4.21 8.64
C GLY A 207 10.60 -4.40 10.15
N CYS A 208 11.31 -5.42 10.63
CA CYS A 208 11.40 -5.71 12.07
C CYS A 208 12.65 -6.54 12.38
N PRO A 209 13.49 -6.12 13.33
CA PRO A 209 14.69 -6.85 13.70
C PRO A 209 14.43 -8.12 14.52
N MET A 210 13.21 -8.35 15.04
CA MET A 210 12.90 -9.45 15.95
C MET A 210 12.88 -10.83 15.29
N GLY A 211 12.53 -10.92 14.00
CA GLY A 211 12.60 -12.17 13.24
C GLY A 211 11.70 -13.32 13.73
N CYS A 212 10.51 -13.02 14.22
CA CYS A 212 9.56 -14.04 14.69
C CYS A 212 9.14 -15.00 13.56
N ASN A 213 9.10 -16.30 13.82
CA ASN A 213 8.80 -17.34 12.82
C ASN A 213 7.39 -17.25 12.21
N PHE A 214 6.43 -16.71 12.94
CA PHE A 214 5.03 -16.58 12.52
C PHE A 214 4.70 -15.21 11.91
N CYS A 215 5.68 -14.31 11.82
CA CYS A 215 5.46 -12.94 11.42
C CYS A 215 5.54 -12.76 9.90
N THR A 216 4.46 -12.22 9.32
CA THR A 216 4.41 -11.91 7.88
C THR A 216 5.40 -10.81 7.48
N THR A 217 5.77 -9.92 8.40
CA THR A 217 6.79 -8.89 8.14
C THR A 217 8.15 -9.52 7.84
N SER A 218 8.57 -10.53 8.63
CA SER A 218 9.81 -11.25 8.35
C SER A 218 9.79 -11.92 6.97
N ALA A 219 8.68 -12.56 6.61
CA ALA A 219 8.52 -13.19 5.30
C ALA A 219 8.54 -12.16 4.15
N PHE A 220 7.91 -11.00 4.37
CA PHE A 220 7.83 -9.93 3.40
C PHE A 220 9.19 -9.27 3.13
N PHE A 221 10.03 -9.11 4.15
CA PHE A 221 11.39 -8.55 4.02
C PHE A 221 12.46 -9.60 3.65
N GLY A 222 12.06 -10.82 3.30
CA GLY A 222 12.97 -11.85 2.81
C GLY A 222 13.75 -12.61 3.88
N GLY A 223 13.40 -12.45 5.15
CA GLY A 223 14.05 -13.19 6.22
C GLY A 223 13.89 -12.55 7.60
N LYS A 224 14.44 -13.26 8.59
CA LYS A 224 14.42 -12.83 9.97
C LYS A 224 15.33 -11.63 10.20
N GLY A 225 14.89 -10.70 11.03
CA GLY A 225 15.68 -9.56 11.45
C GLY A 225 15.98 -8.53 10.38
N GLN A 226 15.25 -8.57 9.27
CA GLN A 226 15.43 -7.60 8.19
C GLN A 226 14.59 -6.34 8.44
N SER A 227 15.26 -5.21 8.46
CA SER A 227 14.64 -3.88 8.55
C SER A 227 15.43 -2.87 7.73
N CYS A 228 14.75 -1.82 7.29
CA CYS A 228 15.34 -0.70 6.59
C CYS A 228 15.06 0.56 7.39
N ASN A 229 16.10 1.22 7.89
CA ASN A 229 15.99 2.51 8.56
C ASN A 229 15.97 3.61 7.49
N PHE A 230 15.10 4.60 7.66
CA PHE A 230 15.02 5.76 6.80
C PHE A 230 15.85 6.93 7.32
N TYR A 231 16.15 6.91 8.62
CA TYR A 231 16.93 7.93 9.31
C TYR A 231 18.03 7.25 10.13
N GLU A 232 19.20 7.86 10.18
CA GLU A 232 20.37 7.32 10.88
C GLU A 232 20.42 7.73 12.36
N SER A 233 19.78 8.84 12.70
CA SER A 233 19.80 9.41 14.04
C SER A 233 18.45 9.89 14.53
N GLY A 234 18.33 10.11 15.85
CA GLY A 234 17.16 10.73 16.45
C GLY A 234 17.03 12.21 16.09
N ASP A 235 18.13 12.89 15.82
CA ASP A 235 18.12 14.29 15.42
C ASP A 235 17.52 14.46 14.03
N GLU A 236 17.90 13.63 13.06
CA GLU A 236 17.26 13.60 11.74
C GLU A 236 15.77 13.31 11.82
N LEU A 237 15.36 12.42 12.73
CA LEU A 237 13.97 12.11 12.94
C LEU A 237 13.19 13.27 13.58
N PHE A 238 13.86 14.08 14.39
CA PHE A 238 13.26 15.24 15.03
C PHE A 238 13.01 16.39 14.04
N ASP A 239 13.80 16.45 12.98
CA ASP A 239 13.68 17.47 11.92
C ASP A 239 12.59 17.15 10.87
N VAL A 240 11.94 16.00 11.00
CA VAL A 240 10.83 15.55 10.13
C VAL A 240 9.50 16.18 10.54
#